data_c872fd703523bb8c30604d6bdafcd544
#
_entry.id   c872fd703523bb8c30604d6bdafcd544
#
_cell.length_a   1.000
_cell.length_b   1.000
_cell.length_c   1.000
_cell.angle_alpha   90.00
_cell.angle_beta   90.00
_cell.angle_gamma   90.00
#
_symmetry.space_group_name_H-M   'P 1'
#
loop_
_entity.id
_entity.type
_entity.pdbx_description
1 polymer ?
#
loop_
_entity_poly.entity_id
_entity_poly.type
_entity_poly.pdbx_seq_one_letter_code
_entity_poly.pdbx_strand_id
1 'polypeptide(L)'
;MKNTFTLLTVLLLAAQIELPAAESTPAKDKNAGLSNGPNATVLRNGKSYRGIGINYFDCFLRTLKKGDDTSYDAGFATLAAKGIPFVRFCATGFWPKDMELYQRDRAEYFCRLDGVVKSAEKHGVGLVPSLFWYFSCVPDLVGEPMDQWANPQSKTQAWMREYVREIVTRYRESSAVWAWEFGNEYSLQADLPNGKDHLPAVHPKLGTPASRSERGQLTLAMVRMAFVEFGKAVRKYDSTRLIITGDSFLRSSAWHQKHENSWNHDTAEQFGEMLELVNPNPISGISMHLYNSEDEPRLNAAVAVSLKLNKPIFLGEFGAPGDALEQAAKCRRLLKAIVDHKIPLAALWVFDYKNQKDYSVTADNARAWQLDLISEANKNLHQSTHPASSFKN
;
A
#
# COMPACT_ATOMS: atom_id res chain seq x y z
N MET A 1 57.70 -74.03 15.51
CA MET A 1 56.45 -73.70 16.16
C MET A 1 55.88 -72.49 15.42
N LYS A 2 54.92 -72.77 14.56
CA LYS A 2 54.27 -71.71 13.75
C LYS A 2 52.81 -71.57 14.26
N ASN A 3 52.51 -70.43 14.84
CA ASN A 3 51.15 -70.12 15.27
C ASN A 3 50.39 -69.43 14.09
N THR A 4 49.34 -70.09 13.67
CA THR A 4 48.44 -69.62 12.64
C THR A 4 47.27 -68.90 13.34
N PHE A 5 47.10 -67.62 13.12
CA PHE A 5 45.94 -66.84 13.59
C PHE A 5 44.88 -66.87 12.47
N THR A 6 43.73 -67.41 12.77
CA THR A 6 42.57 -67.42 11.89
C THR A 6 41.73 -66.17 12.17
N LEU A 7 41.61 -65.32 11.16
CA LEU A 7 40.79 -64.08 11.23
C LEU A 7 39.37 -64.44 10.86
N LEU A 8 38.46 -64.25 11.81
CA LEU A 8 37.01 -64.47 11.63
C LEU A 8 36.39 -63.16 11.13
N THR A 9 36.00 -63.09 9.86
CA THR A 9 35.31 -61.92 9.30
C THR A 9 33.82 -62.06 9.55
N VAL A 10 33.27 -61.19 10.40
CA VAL A 10 31.81 -61.08 10.64
C VAL A 10 31.26 -60.08 9.60
N LEU A 11 30.45 -60.59 8.69
CA LEU A 11 29.66 -59.75 7.77
C LEU A 11 28.41 -59.26 8.54
N LEU A 12 28.36 -57.93 8.85
CA LEU A 12 27.17 -57.28 9.27
C LEU A 12 26.33 -56.88 8.02
N LEU A 13 25.24 -57.57 7.77
CA LEU A 13 24.20 -57.13 6.84
C LEU A 13 23.42 -55.98 7.49
N ALA A 14 23.65 -54.76 7.06
CA ALA A 14 22.80 -53.60 7.38
C ALA A 14 21.55 -53.65 6.50
N ALA A 15 20.42 -54.03 7.05
CA ALA A 15 19.13 -53.88 6.39
C ALA A 15 18.79 -52.37 6.36
N GLN A 16 18.82 -51.75 5.19
CA GLN A 16 18.28 -50.41 4.97
C GLN A 16 16.75 -50.48 5.02
N ILE A 17 16.17 -50.02 6.12
CA ILE A 17 14.74 -49.73 6.19
C ILE A 17 14.52 -48.41 5.44
N GLU A 18 14.06 -48.48 4.20
CA GLU A 18 13.53 -47.29 3.49
C GLU A 18 12.21 -46.89 4.20
N LEU A 19 12.29 -45.83 4.98
CA LEU A 19 11.10 -45.11 5.43
C LEU A 19 10.42 -44.49 4.19
N PRO A 20 9.10 -44.71 4.00
CA PRO A 20 8.40 -44.03 2.92
C PRO A 20 8.53 -42.52 3.10
N ALA A 21 8.97 -41.83 2.03
CA ALA A 21 8.98 -40.39 1.99
C ALA A 21 7.56 -39.91 2.32
N ALA A 22 7.43 -39.16 3.41
CA ALA A 22 6.18 -38.49 3.72
C ALA A 22 5.86 -37.57 2.54
N GLU A 23 4.81 -37.89 1.81
CA GLU A 23 4.22 -36.98 0.83
C GLU A 23 3.93 -35.68 1.57
N SER A 24 4.76 -34.65 1.32
CA SER A 24 4.47 -33.31 1.76
C SER A 24 3.21 -32.87 1.01
N THR A 25 2.07 -32.98 1.66
CA THR A 25 0.85 -32.31 1.23
C THR A 25 1.27 -30.84 1.01
N PRO A 26 1.08 -30.26 -0.19
CA PRO A 26 1.39 -28.87 -0.42
C PRO A 26 0.63 -28.06 0.63
N ALA A 27 1.37 -27.33 1.45
CA ALA A 27 0.79 -26.41 2.41
C ALA A 27 -0.24 -25.59 1.65
N LYS A 28 -1.51 -25.69 2.02
CA LYS A 28 -2.57 -24.84 1.48
C LYS A 28 -2.07 -23.41 1.63
N ASP A 29 -1.79 -22.77 0.49
CA ASP A 29 -1.36 -21.40 0.43
C ASP A 29 -2.48 -20.55 1.05
N LYS A 30 -2.36 -20.26 2.36
CA LYS A 30 -3.34 -19.47 3.13
C LYS A 30 -3.24 -18.01 2.78
N ASN A 31 -2.82 -17.70 1.56
CA ASN A 31 -2.57 -16.34 1.13
C ASN A 31 -3.90 -15.61 0.86
N ALA A 32 -4.52 -15.13 1.93
CA ALA A 32 -5.74 -14.33 1.87
C ALA A 32 -5.53 -12.92 1.26
N GLY A 33 -4.29 -12.55 0.94
CA GLY A 33 -3.92 -11.26 0.37
C GLY A 33 -4.14 -11.16 -1.14
N LEU A 34 -3.81 -10.01 -1.67
CA LEU A 34 -3.81 -9.73 -3.11
C LEU A 34 -2.45 -10.06 -3.71
N SER A 35 -2.44 -10.62 -4.91
CA SER A 35 -1.23 -10.91 -5.69
C SER A 35 -1.40 -10.50 -7.14
N ASN A 36 -0.29 -10.43 -7.88
CA ASN A 36 -0.33 -10.16 -9.30
C ASN A 36 -0.83 -11.37 -10.07
N GLY A 37 -1.72 -11.11 -11.02
CA GLY A 37 -2.14 -12.06 -12.02
C GLY A 37 -1.59 -11.73 -13.42
N PRO A 38 -1.92 -12.54 -14.44
CA PRO A 38 -1.56 -12.25 -15.81
C PRO A 38 -2.28 -10.99 -16.32
N ASN A 39 -1.68 -10.31 -17.31
CA ASN A 39 -2.25 -9.12 -17.95
C ASN A 39 -2.59 -8.01 -16.94
N ALA A 40 -1.69 -7.77 -15.97
CA ALA A 40 -1.84 -6.76 -14.94
C ALA A 40 -3.15 -6.87 -14.12
N THR A 41 -3.68 -8.07 -13.97
CA THR A 41 -4.83 -8.32 -13.10
C THR A 41 -4.39 -8.50 -11.65
N VAL A 42 -5.32 -8.30 -10.73
CA VAL A 42 -5.17 -8.66 -9.32
C VAL A 42 -5.84 -10.00 -9.09
N LEU A 43 -5.16 -10.86 -8.33
CA LEU A 43 -5.73 -12.10 -7.84
C LEU A 43 -6.00 -12.03 -6.35
N ARG A 44 -7.12 -12.60 -5.92
CA ARG A 44 -7.44 -12.90 -4.54
C ARG A 44 -7.89 -14.35 -4.43
N ASN A 45 -7.22 -15.12 -3.58
CA ASN A 45 -7.47 -16.57 -3.48
C ASN A 45 -7.38 -17.27 -4.87
N GLY A 46 -6.41 -16.87 -5.70
CA GLY A 46 -6.18 -17.43 -7.04
C GLY A 46 -7.22 -17.04 -8.11
N LYS A 47 -8.20 -16.19 -7.79
CA LYS A 47 -9.24 -15.72 -8.72
C LYS A 47 -9.04 -14.25 -9.03
N SER A 48 -9.34 -13.84 -10.27
CA SER A 48 -9.34 -12.43 -10.65
C SER A 48 -10.24 -11.62 -9.72
N TYR A 49 -9.73 -10.50 -9.24
CA TYR A 49 -10.41 -9.67 -8.27
C TYR A 49 -10.40 -8.20 -8.70
N ARG A 50 -11.53 -7.53 -8.49
CA ARG A 50 -11.68 -6.07 -8.59
C ARG A 50 -12.48 -5.60 -7.38
N GLY A 51 -12.16 -4.41 -6.86
CA GLY A 51 -12.90 -3.86 -5.72
C GLY A 51 -12.63 -2.38 -5.50
N ILE A 52 -13.64 -1.69 -5.01
CA ILE A 52 -13.59 -0.29 -4.60
C ILE A 52 -13.66 -0.25 -3.07
N GLY A 53 -12.57 0.14 -2.45
CA GLY A 53 -12.45 0.36 -1.01
C GLY A 53 -12.58 1.83 -0.63
N ILE A 54 -12.10 2.14 0.56
CA ILE A 54 -12.08 3.50 1.09
C ILE A 54 -10.83 3.73 1.95
N ASN A 55 -10.35 4.95 2.04
CA ASN A 55 -9.32 5.31 3.00
C ASN A 55 -9.94 5.46 4.39
N TYR A 56 -9.48 4.70 5.38
CA TYR A 56 -9.76 4.91 6.80
C TYR A 56 -8.47 5.40 7.46
N PHE A 57 -8.02 6.57 6.98
CA PHE A 57 -6.68 7.10 7.15
C PHE A 57 -6.14 7.00 8.58
N ASP A 58 -6.90 7.49 9.55
CA ASP A 58 -6.42 7.67 10.91
C ASP A 58 -6.88 6.59 11.91
N CYS A 59 -7.47 5.47 11.45
CA CYS A 59 -8.02 4.44 12.34
C CYS A 59 -6.99 3.90 13.34
N PHE A 60 -5.71 3.79 12.96
CA PHE A 60 -4.62 3.46 13.87
C PHE A 60 -4.04 4.69 14.57
N LEU A 61 -3.89 5.83 13.88
CA LEU A 61 -3.34 7.05 14.47
C LEU A 61 -4.15 7.53 15.68
N ARG A 62 -5.46 7.30 15.71
CA ARG A 62 -6.33 7.61 16.86
C ARG A 62 -5.86 6.88 18.11
N THR A 63 -5.50 5.62 17.98
CA THR A 63 -5.01 4.79 19.10
C THR A 63 -3.67 5.29 19.64
N LEU A 64 -2.81 5.86 18.79
CA LEU A 64 -1.53 6.45 19.23
C LEU A 64 -1.76 7.73 20.04
N LYS A 65 -2.76 8.52 19.68
CA LYS A 65 -3.13 9.75 20.39
C LYS A 65 -3.89 9.47 21.69
N LYS A 66 -4.77 8.48 21.67
CA LYS A 66 -5.60 8.08 22.79
C LYS A 66 -5.67 6.56 22.87
N GLY A 67 -4.97 5.97 23.85
CA GLY A 67 -4.71 4.54 23.93
C GLY A 67 -5.95 3.65 24.05
N ASP A 68 -7.04 4.18 24.56
CA ASP A 68 -8.33 3.49 24.72
C ASP A 68 -9.31 3.77 23.55
N ASP A 69 -8.86 4.44 22.49
CA ASP A 69 -9.70 4.68 21.32
C ASP A 69 -9.85 3.39 20.49
N THR A 70 -11.04 2.80 20.55
CA THR A 70 -11.46 1.62 19.78
C THR A 70 -12.50 1.93 18.71
N SER A 71 -12.69 3.22 18.36
CA SER A 71 -13.71 3.67 17.40
C SER A 71 -13.58 3.02 16.01
N TYR A 72 -12.38 2.50 15.69
CA TYR A 72 -12.14 1.74 14.46
C TYR A 72 -13.05 0.50 14.34
N ASP A 73 -13.45 -0.15 15.45
CA ASP A 73 -14.30 -1.36 15.41
C ASP A 73 -15.69 -1.02 14.85
N ALA A 74 -16.31 0.06 15.33
CA ALA A 74 -17.56 0.56 14.79
C ALA A 74 -17.43 1.02 13.31
N GLY A 75 -16.30 1.61 12.96
CA GLY A 75 -15.97 1.97 11.59
C GLY A 75 -15.91 0.77 10.66
N PHE A 76 -15.18 -0.29 11.03
CA PHE A 76 -15.13 -1.53 10.25
C PHE A 76 -16.49 -2.22 10.15
N ALA A 77 -17.27 -2.25 11.24
CA ALA A 77 -18.63 -2.78 11.22
C ALA A 77 -19.51 -2.03 10.20
N THR A 78 -19.44 -0.70 10.18
CA THR A 78 -20.15 0.15 9.22
C THR A 78 -19.75 -0.15 7.78
N LEU A 79 -18.44 -0.22 7.50
CA LEU A 79 -17.93 -0.49 6.16
C LEU A 79 -18.30 -1.90 5.68
N ALA A 80 -18.22 -2.90 6.56
CA ALA A 80 -18.65 -4.27 6.26
C ALA A 80 -20.15 -4.34 5.94
N ALA A 81 -21.00 -3.66 6.73
CA ALA A 81 -22.45 -3.59 6.48
C ALA A 81 -22.78 -2.94 5.13
N LYS A 82 -21.95 -2.02 4.64
CA LYS A 82 -22.07 -1.39 3.31
C LYS A 82 -21.41 -2.24 2.20
N GLY A 83 -20.81 -3.40 2.51
CA GLY A 83 -20.12 -4.24 1.53
C GLY A 83 -18.86 -3.61 0.95
N ILE A 84 -18.20 -2.71 1.69
CA ILE A 84 -16.93 -2.10 1.30
C ILE A 84 -15.81 -3.07 1.65
N PRO A 85 -15.05 -3.59 0.65
CA PRO A 85 -14.24 -4.78 0.84
C PRO A 85 -12.91 -4.54 1.55
N PHE A 86 -12.35 -3.32 1.48
CA PHE A 86 -11.06 -3.02 2.09
C PHE A 86 -10.90 -1.54 2.43
N VAL A 87 -9.94 -1.28 3.30
CA VAL A 87 -9.49 0.07 3.62
C VAL A 87 -7.99 0.23 3.41
N ARG A 88 -7.57 1.44 3.02
CA ARG A 88 -6.20 1.93 3.05
C ARG A 88 -6.04 2.83 4.27
N PHE A 89 -4.96 2.68 5.06
CA PHE A 89 -4.79 3.44 6.30
C PHE A 89 -3.31 3.70 6.62
N CYS A 90 -3.03 4.73 7.41
CA CYS A 90 -1.69 5.01 7.91
C CYS A 90 -1.36 4.03 9.05
N ALA A 91 -0.41 3.14 8.81
CA ALA A 91 -0.02 2.07 9.74
C ALA A 91 1.24 2.41 10.56
N THR A 92 1.64 3.68 10.57
CA THR A 92 2.70 4.24 11.41
C THR A 92 2.24 5.54 12.06
N GLY A 93 3.15 6.26 12.75
CA GLY A 93 2.96 7.66 13.07
C GLY A 93 3.03 8.55 11.83
N PHE A 94 2.28 9.63 11.82
CA PHE A 94 2.38 10.66 10.78
C PHE A 94 3.57 11.61 11.05
N TRP A 95 3.76 11.98 12.30
CA TRP A 95 4.88 12.80 12.78
C TRP A 95 5.85 11.97 13.60
N PRO A 96 7.13 12.39 13.75
CA PRO A 96 8.07 11.70 14.63
C PRO A 96 7.55 11.48 16.04
N LYS A 97 6.82 12.46 16.59
CA LYS A 97 6.20 12.36 17.93
C LYS A 97 5.21 11.21 18.06
N ASP A 98 4.47 10.89 17.00
CA ASP A 98 3.53 9.78 17.01
C ASP A 98 4.23 8.41 17.17
N MET A 99 5.56 8.36 16.91
CA MET A 99 6.39 7.17 17.06
C MET A 99 7.04 7.02 18.47
N GLU A 100 6.78 7.95 19.39
CA GLU A 100 7.32 7.85 20.76
C GLU A 100 6.91 6.56 21.46
N LEU A 101 5.67 6.09 21.24
CA LEU A 101 5.21 4.83 21.82
C LEU A 101 6.00 3.64 21.26
N TYR A 102 6.23 3.59 19.96
CA TYR A 102 7.03 2.54 19.33
C TYR A 102 8.47 2.50 19.85
N GLN A 103 9.07 3.67 20.10
CA GLN A 103 10.42 3.78 20.64
C GLN A 103 10.48 3.35 22.12
N ARG A 104 9.48 3.71 22.92
CA ARG A 104 9.45 3.47 24.37
C ARG A 104 8.92 2.10 24.74
N ASP A 105 7.84 1.65 24.06
CA ASP A 105 7.12 0.43 24.37
C ASP A 105 6.54 -0.18 23.09
N ARG A 106 7.36 -0.98 22.41
CA ARG A 106 6.98 -1.68 21.19
C ARG A 106 5.83 -2.67 21.40
N ALA A 107 5.76 -3.29 22.56
CA ALA A 107 4.72 -4.26 22.89
C ALA A 107 3.35 -3.59 22.90
N GLU A 108 3.23 -2.45 23.59
CA GLU A 108 2.00 -1.66 23.61
C GLU A 108 1.68 -1.07 22.24
N TYR A 109 2.67 -0.58 21.49
CA TYR A 109 2.45 -0.07 20.13
C TYR A 109 1.82 -1.14 19.24
N PHE A 110 2.39 -2.33 19.23
CA PHE A 110 1.85 -3.43 18.43
C PHE A 110 0.55 -4.01 19.00
N CYS A 111 0.31 -3.94 20.31
CA CYS A 111 -0.97 -4.31 20.90
C CYS A 111 -2.11 -3.45 20.34
N ARG A 112 -1.89 -2.14 20.17
CA ARG A 112 -2.87 -1.22 19.55
C ARG A 112 -3.09 -1.51 18.07
N LEU A 113 -2.02 -1.76 17.33
CA LEU A 113 -2.14 -2.14 15.92
C LEU A 113 -2.82 -3.51 15.74
N ASP A 114 -2.55 -4.48 16.63
CA ASP A 114 -3.25 -5.76 16.68
C ASP A 114 -4.76 -5.58 16.86
N GLY A 115 -5.18 -4.62 17.69
CA GLY A 115 -6.59 -4.27 17.85
C GLY A 115 -7.25 -3.88 16.53
N VAL A 116 -6.59 -3.02 15.75
CA VAL A 116 -7.06 -2.61 14.42
C VAL A 116 -7.14 -3.79 13.45
N VAL A 117 -6.05 -4.60 13.38
CA VAL A 117 -5.99 -5.75 12.47
C VAL A 117 -7.04 -6.81 12.84
N LYS A 118 -7.17 -7.17 14.12
CA LYS A 118 -8.16 -8.14 14.60
C LYS A 118 -9.59 -7.68 14.38
N SER A 119 -9.85 -6.38 14.52
CA SER A 119 -11.16 -5.81 14.21
C SER A 119 -11.48 -5.91 12.71
N ALA A 120 -10.53 -5.60 11.84
CA ALA A 120 -10.70 -5.80 10.40
C ALA A 120 -10.96 -7.28 10.04
N GLU A 121 -10.23 -8.22 10.66
CA GLU A 121 -10.47 -9.68 10.52
C GLU A 121 -11.89 -10.07 10.97
N LYS A 122 -12.31 -9.59 12.14
CA LYS A 122 -13.64 -9.84 12.70
C LYS A 122 -14.75 -9.41 11.76
N HIS A 123 -14.58 -8.26 11.12
CA HIS A 123 -15.58 -7.69 10.21
C HIS A 123 -15.39 -8.09 8.74
N GLY A 124 -14.36 -8.87 8.41
CA GLY A 124 -14.06 -9.30 7.04
C GLY A 124 -13.64 -8.18 6.09
N VAL A 125 -13.06 -7.10 6.61
CA VAL A 125 -12.58 -5.94 5.83
C VAL A 125 -11.08 -6.09 5.56
N GLY A 126 -10.68 -5.99 4.30
CA GLY A 126 -9.26 -6.02 3.91
C GLY A 126 -8.51 -4.76 4.33
N LEU A 127 -7.21 -4.89 4.55
CA LEU A 127 -6.32 -3.81 4.95
C LEU A 127 -5.21 -3.61 3.91
N VAL A 128 -4.97 -2.36 3.54
CA VAL A 128 -3.79 -1.90 2.82
C VAL A 128 -3.04 -0.94 3.75
N PRO A 129 -2.14 -1.45 4.60
CA PRO A 129 -1.34 -0.62 5.49
C PRO A 129 -0.29 0.17 4.72
N SER A 130 -0.34 1.50 4.81
CA SER A 130 0.68 2.43 4.34
C SER A 130 1.69 2.67 5.44
N LEU A 131 2.96 2.25 5.24
CA LEU A 131 3.91 2.12 6.34
C LEU A 131 4.73 3.40 6.60
N PHE A 132 4.84 4.30 5.62
CA PHE A 132 5.64 5.53 5.74
C PHE A 132 4.89 6.70 5.11
N TRP A 133 3.71 7.01 5.66
CA TRP A 133 2.77 7.95 5.04
C TRP A 133 3.40 9.30 4.74
N TYR A 134 4.02 9.94 5.72
CA TYR A 134 4.62 11.25 5.55
C TYR A 134 6.13 11.15 5.32
N PHE A 135 6.57 11.64 4.19
CA PHE A 135 7.93 11.43 3.65
C PHE A 135 9.07 11.91 4.57
N SER A 136 8.84 12.87 5.47
CA SER A 136 9.87 13.34 6.40
C SER A 136 9.84 12.64 7.76
N CYS A 137 8.81 11.85 8.08
CA CYS A 137 8.65 11.28 9.41
C CYS A 137 9.87 10.43 9.84
N VAL A 138 10.31 9.49 9.00
CA VAL A 138 11.44 8.61 9.34
C VAL A 138 12.78 9.36 9.37
N PRO A 139 13.16 10.16 8.35
CA PRO A 139 14.38 10.96 8.43
C PRO A 139 14.43 11.84 9.68
N ASP A 140 13.35 12.56 9.98
CA ASP A 140 13.27 13.42 11.16
C ASP A 140 13.41 12.61 12.47
N LEU A 141 12.78 11.44 12.54
CA LEU A 141 12.81 10.55 13.70
C LEU A 141 14.24 10.07 14.03
N VAL A 142 15.05 9.83 13.00
CA VAL A 142 16.43 9.34 13.16
C VAL A 142 17.49 10.45 13.10
N GLY A 143 17.04 11.71 12.95
CA GLY A 143 17.91 12.89 12.90
C GLY A 143 18.74 13.00 11.62
N GLU A 144 18.19 12.56 10.49
CA GLU A 144 18.83 12.62 9.17
C GLU A 144 18.05 13.53 8.20
N PRO A 145 18.71 14.14 7.21
CA PRO A 145 18.02 14.88 6.16
C PRO A 145 17.33 13.94 5.17
N MET A 146 16.40 14.50 4.38
CA MET A 146 15.56 13.76 3.43
C MET A 146 16.34 13.00 2.35
N ASP A 147 17.50 13.53 1.92
CA ASP A 147 18.35 12.90 0.92
C ASP A 147 18.86 11.51 1.33
N GLN A 148 18.76 11.16 2.62
CA GLN A 148 19.15 9.85 3.15
C GLN A 148 18.21 8.73 2.74
N TRP A 149 17.03 9.01 2.19
CA TRP A 149 16.23 8.01 1.49
C TRP A 149 16.97 7.37 0.30
N ALA A 150 17.93 8.09 -0.32
CA ALA A 150 18.77 7.59 -1.41
C ALA A 150 19.94 6.71 -0.95
N ASN A 151 20.28 6.72 0.33
CA ASN A 151 21.45 6.03 0.88
C ASN A 151 21.05 4.71 1.57
N PRO A 152 21.30 3.52 0.96
CA PRO A 152 20.93 2.24 1.57
C PRO A 152 21.59 1.96 2.95
N GLN A 153 22.70 2.64 3.27
CA GLN A 153 23.40 2.52 4.55
C GLN A 153 22.95 3.55 5.60
N SER A 154 22.04 4.44 5.27
CA SER A 154 21.54 5.47 6.20
C SER A 154 20.78 4.86 7.38
N LYS A 155 20.65 5.64 8.47
CA LYS A 155 19.76 5.31 9.59
C LYS A 155 18.29 5.31 9.15
N THR A 156 17.91 6.20 8.23
CA THR A 156 16.59 6.25 7.61
C THR A 156 16.22 4.91 6.98
N GLN A 157 17.09 4.37 6.10
CA GLN A 157 16.88 3.08 5.45
C GLN A 157 16.97 1.90 6.43
N ALA A 158 17.85 1.98 7.42
CA ALA A 158 17.95 0.94 8.46
C ALA A 158 16.66 0.87 9.31
N TRP A 159 16.13 2.02 9.71
CA TRP A 159 14.89 2.10 10.47
C TRP A 159 13.68 1.59 9.64
N MET A 160 13.60 1.98 8.38
CA MET A 160 12.59 1.48 7.44
C MET A 160 12.60 -0.06 7.37
N ARG A 161 13.78 -0.66 7.16
CA ARG A 161 13.92 -2.12 7.08
C ARG A 161 13.54 -2.82 8.38
N GLU A 162 13.88 -2.23 9.52
CA GLU A 162 13.52 -2.79 10.84
C GLU A 162 12.00 -2.77 11.05
N TYR A 163 11.34 -1.64 10.77
CA TYR A 163 9.89 -1.52 10.89
C TYR A 163 9.16 -2.47 9.93
N VAL A 164 9.62 -2.56 8.68
CA VAL A 164 9.09 -3.52 7.71
C VAL A 164 9.23 -4.95 8.21
N ARG A 165 10.39 -5.32 8.75
CA ARG A 165 10.61 -6.65 9.32
C ARG A 165 9.58 -6.97 10.40
N GLU A 166 9.37 -6.08 11.33
CA GLU A 166 8.47 -6.30 12.45
C GLU A 166 7.02 -6.41 11.99
N ILE A 167 6.57 -5.48 11.16
CA ILE A 167 5.16 -5.41 10.76
C ILE A 167 4.79 -6.54 9.79
N VAL A 168 5.65 -6.81 8.80
CA VAL A 168 5.39 -7.87 7.82
C VAL A 168 5.46 -9.25 8.47
N THR A 169 6.46 -9.51 9.31
CA THR A 169 6.55 -10.79 10.03
C THR A 169 5.33 -11.01 10.93
N ARG A 170 4.82 -9.95 11.58
CA ARG A 170 3.68 -10.03 12.48
C ARG A 170 2.38 -10.33 11.75
N TYR A 171 2.15 -9.72 10.60
CA TYR A 171 0.84 -9.72 9.95
C TYR A 171 0.77 -10.46 8.60
N ARG A 172 1.84 -11.04 8.10
CA ARG A 172 1.82 -11.80 6.83
C ARG A 172 0.83 -12.97 6.82
N GLU A 173 0.49 -13.52 7.98
CA GLU A 173 -0.50 -14.61 8.09
C GLU A 173 -1.93 -14.07 8.35
N SER A 174 -2.12 -12.76 8.53
CA SER A 174 -3.43 -12.17 8.73
C SER A 174 -4.26 -12.25 7.46
N SER A 175 -5.50 -12.68 7.60
CA SER A 175 -6.48 -12.72 6.51
C SER A 175 -6.97 -11.32 6.10
N ALA A 176 -6.79 -10.33 6.98
CA ALA A 176 -7.16 -8.95 6.71
C ALA A 176 -6.09 -8.20 5.91
N VAL A 177 -4.80 -8.49 6.04
CA VAL A 177 -3.76 -7.75 5.29
C VAL A 177 -3.73 -8.21 3.84
N TRP A 178 -4.08 -7.31 2.91
CA TRP A 178 -4.22 -7.63 1.50
C TRP A 178 -3.02 -7.21 0.65
N ALA A 179 -2.38 -6.11 0.97
CA ALA A 179 -1.21 -5.58 0.26
C ALA A 179 -0.31 -4.83 1.23
N TRP A 180 0.91 -4.52 0.82
CA TRP A 180 1.85 -3.68 1.54
C TRP A 180 2.10 -2.40 0.75
N GLU A 181 1.93 -1.25 1.40
CA GLU A 181 2.14 0.05 0.77
C GLU A 181 3.27 0.81 1.45
N PHE A 182 4.11 1.48 0.63
CA PHE A 182 5.21 2.26 1.17
C PHE A 182 4.71 3.50 1.91
N GLY A 183 4.08 4.45 1.22
CA GLY A 183 3.78 5.75 1.79
C GLY A 183 2.66 6.50 1.07
N ASN A 184 2.79 7.85 0.99
CA ASN A 184 1.79 8.69 0.34
C ASN A 184 2.43 9.83 -0.45
N GLU A 185 2.18 9.88 -1.77
CA GLU A 185 2.42 11.02 -2.66
C GLU A 185 3.85 11.59 -2.68
N TYR A 186 4.85 10.74 -2.51
CA TYR A 186 6.25 11.18 -2.46
C TYR A 186 6.70 11.88 -3.74
N SER A 187 6.26 11.43 -4.92
CA SER A 187 6.67 12.00 -6.21
C SER A 187 6.16 13.42 -6.44
N LEU A 188 5.07 13.83 -5.76
CA LEU A 188 4.53 15.19 -5.90
C LEU A 188 5.49 16.29 -5.42
N GLN A 189 6.45 15.94 -4.57
CA GLN A 189 7.44 16.89 -4.05
C GLN A 189 8.80 16.73 -4.72
N ALA A 190 8.92 15.80 -5.68
CA ALA A 190 10.22 15.44 -6.26
C ALA A 190 10.53 16.25 -7.53
N ASP A 191 11.81 16.60 -7.70
CA ASP A 191 12.40 17.29 -8.86
C ASP A 191 11.66 18.59 -9.25
N LEU A 192 11.08 19.28 -8.28
CA LEU A 192 10.42 20.56 -8.54
C LEU A 192 11.44 21.64 -8.90
N PRO A 193 11.25 22.46 -9.96
CA PRO A 193 12.13 23.56 -10.32
C PRO A 193 12.33 24.57 -9.18
N ASN A 194 11.31 24.72 -8.33
CA ASN A 194 11.34 25.54 -7.11
C ASN A 194 11.32 24.68 -5.83
N GLY A 195 12.00 23.53 -5.82
CA GLY A 195 11.93 22.54 -4.73
C GLY A 195 12.27 23.08 -3.35
N LYS A 196 13.11 24.13 -3.26
CA LYS A 196 13.42 24.80 -1.99
C LYS A 196 12.24 25.54 -1.34
N ASP A 197 11.19 25.87 -2.11
CA ASP A 197 9.96 26.47 -1.61
C ASP A 197 8.98 25.40 -1.08
N HIS A 198 9.29 24.12 -1.30
CA HIS A 198 8.47 22.95 -0.97
C HIS A 198 9.15 21.99 0.01
N LEU A 199 9.99 22.53 0.90
CA LEU A 199 10.61 21.72 1.95
C LEU A 199 9.56 21.17 2.93
N PRO A 200 9.83 20.01 3.60
CA PRO A 200 8.92 19.46 4.59
C PRO A 200 8.57 20.47 5.67
N ALA A 201 7.33 20.41 6.16
CA ALA A 201 6.86 21.31 7.20
C ALA A 201 7.73 21.25 8.47
N VAL A 202 7.86 22.40 9.14
CA VAL A 202 8.60 22.56 10.40
C VAL A 202 7.63 22.69 11.55
N HIS A 203 7.57 21.64 12.38
CA HIS A 203 6.74 21.56 13.59
C HIS A 203 7.54 20.91 14.74
N PRO A 204 8.45 21.67 15.41
CA PRO A 204 9.33 21.09 16.45
C PRO A 204 8.57 20.40 17.58
N LYS A 205 7.37 20.88 17.93
CA LYS A 205 6.50 20.23 18.92
C LYS A 205 6.00 18.83 18.48
N LEU A 206 6.07 18.51 17.19
CA LEU A 206 5.74 17.22 16.61
C LEU A 206 6.99 16.39 16.26
N GLY A 207 8.16 16.85 16.69
CA GLY A 207 9.43 16.13 16.56
C GLY A 207 10.21 16.44 15.28
N THR A 208 9.79 17.41 14.46
CA THR A 208 10.59 17.83 13.30
C THR A 208 11.78 18.70 13.72
N PRO A 209 12.83 18.83 12.87
CA PRO A 209 13.87 19.83 13.07
C PRO A 209 13.29 21.25 13.17
N ALA A 210 14.03 22.19 13.80
CA ALA A 210 13.66 23.58 13.91
C ALA A 210 13.79 24.34 12.58
N SER A 211 14.55 23.83 11.62
CA SER A 211 14.73 24.39 10.28
C SER A 211 15.01 23.29 9.26
N ARG A 212 14.85 23.60 7.98
CA ARG A 212 15.18 22.73 6.87
C ARG A 212 16.36 23.30 6.07
N SER A 213 17.13 22.41 5.49
CA SER A 213 18.17 22.76 4.50
C SER A 213 17.73 22.30 3.10
N GLU A 214 18.50 22.65 2.08
CA GLU A 214 18.28 22.19 0.69
C GLU A 214 18.31 20.65 0.58
N ARG A 215 18.97 19.96 1.51
CA ARG A 215 18.93 18.50 1.61
C ARG A 215 17.54 17.94 2.00
N GLY A 216 16.57 18.81 2.28
CA GLY A 216 15.16 18.49 2.45
C GLY A 216 14.38 18.39 1.14
N GLN A 217 14.95 18.77 0.00
CA GLN A 217 14.33 18.61 -1.31
C GLN A 217 14.32 17.14 -1.72
N LEU A 218 13.19 16.68 -2.27
CA LEU A 218 13.08 15.36 -2.83
C LEU A 218 13.49 15.33 -4.31
N THR A 219 14.07 14.22 -4.73
CA THR A 219 14.24 13.88 -6.14
C THR A 219 13.59 12.54 -6.44
N LEU A 220 13.17 12.32 -7.68
CA LEU A 220 12.64 11.01 -8.09
C LEU A 220 13.67 9.89 -7.95
N ALA A 221 14.96 10.20 -8.01
CA ALA A 221 16.03 9.24 -7.75
C ALA A 221 16.01 8.75 -6.29
N MET A 222 15.82 9.68 -5.32
CA MET A 222 15.67 9.33 -3.89
C MET A 222 14.41 8.50 -3.65
N VAL A 223 13.28 8.96 -4.18
CA VAL A 223 11.98 8.30 -4.05
C VAL A 223 12.05 6.88 -4.62
N ARG A 224 12.62 6.74 -5.82
CA ARG A 224 12.82 5.44 -6.46
C ARG A 224 13.69 4.50 -5.62
N MET A 225 14.78 5.00 -5.03
CA MET A 225 15.64 4.20 -4.16
C MET A 225 14.89 3.73 -2.91
N ALA A 226 14.10 4.61 -2.27
CA ALA A 226 13.27 4.25 -1.14
C ALA A 226 12.28 3.12 -1.49
N PHE A 227 11.61 3.20 -2.65
CA PHE A 227 10.69 2.17 -3.12
C PHE A 227 11.38 0.83 -3.41
N VAL A 228 12.57 0.86 -4.02
CA VAL A 228 13.37 -0.35 -4.27
C VAL A 228 13.75 -1.03 -2.97
N GLU A 229 14.29 -0.30 -2.01
CA GLU A 229 14.73 -0.86 -0.73
C GLU A 229 13.55 -1.34 0.12
N PHE A 230 12.42 -0.62 0.11
CA PHE A 230 11.19 -1.07 0.73
C PHE A 230 10.70 -2.39 0.14
N GLY A 231 10.58 -2.46 -1.18
CA GLY A 231 10.12 -3.67 -1.85
C GLY A 231 11.02 -4.87 -1.57
N LYS A 232 12.35 -4.69 -1.55
CA LYS A 232 13.32 -5.73 -1.14
C LYS A 232 13.10 -6.16 0.32
N ALA A 233 12.87 -5.19 1.22
CA ALA A 233 12.63 -5.47 2.62
C ALA A 233 11.34 -6.28 2.83
N VAL A 234 10.24 -5.90 2.16
CA VAL A 234 8.98 -6.65 2.23
C VAL A 234 9.15 -8.07 1.66
N ARG A 235 9.75 -8.22 0.46
CA ARG A 235 9.90 -9.52 -0.21
C ARG A 235 10.73 -10.53 0.59
N LYS A 236 11.57 -10.06 1.50
CA LYS A 236 12.32 -10.93 2.41
C LYS A 236 11.40 -11.69 3.38
N TYR A 237 10.22 -11.16 3.70
CA TYR A 237 9.31 -11.72 4.70
C TYR A 237 7.95 -12.11 4.14
N ASP A 238 7.55 -11.56 2.99
CA ASP A 238 6.32 -11.86 2.27
C ASP A 238 6.60 -11.90 0.76
N SER A 239 6.61 -13.09 0.20
CA SER A 239 6.98 -13.33 -1.20
C SER A 239 5.85 -13.07 -2.19
N THR A 240 4.60 -12.97 -1.76
CA THR A 240 3.43 -13.10 -2.63
C THR A 240 2.54 -11.88 -2.69
N ARG A 241 2.29 -11.20 -1.56
CA ARG A 241 1.34 -10.07 -1.54
C ARG A 241 1.76 -8.93 -2.45
N LEU A 242 0.78 -8.23 -2.95
CA LEU A 242 0.97 -7.01 -3.72
C LEU A 242 1.77 -5.99 -2.91
N ILE A 243 2.79 -5.39 -3.55
CA ILE A 243 3.56 -4.27 -2.99
C ILE A 243 3.34 -3.06 -3.88
N ILE A 244 2.93 -1.95 -3.28
CA ILE A 244 2.62 -0.70 -3.95
C ILE A 244 3.33 0.47 -3.28
N THR A 245 3.45 1.57 -4.01
CA THR A 245 4.17 2.75 -3.53
C THR A 245 3.29 3.70 -2.72
N GLY A 246 1.97 3.74 -3.01
CA GLY A 246 1.05 4.76 -2.48
C GLY A 246 1.27 6.13 -3.11
N ASP A 247 1.90 6.17 -4.27
CA ASP A 247 2.19 7.42 -4.95
C ASP A 247 0.97 7.98 -5.68
N SER A 248 1.01 9.27 -5.98
CA SER A 248 -0.06 9.98 -6.66
C SER A 248 0.01 9.82 -8.18
N PHE A 249 -0.97 10.38 -8.87
CA PHE A 249 -0.82 10.67 -10.30
C PHE A 249 0.34 11.64 -10.48
N LEU A 250 1.31 11.27 -11.31
CA LEU A 250 2.47 12.12 -11.60
C LEU A 250 2.02 13.49 -12.11
N ARG A 251 2.75 14.55 -11.76
CA ARG A 251 2.53 15.87 -12.34
C ARG A 251 2.56 15.80 -13.87
N SER A 252 1.79 16.62 -14.52
CA SER A 252 1.75 16.70 -15.99
C SER A 252 3.06 17.21 -16.62
N SER A 253 4.03 17.55 -15.81
CA SER A 253 5.35 18.05 -16.18
C SER A 253 6.50 17.28 -15.53
N ALA A 254 6.25 16.10 -15.01
CA ALA A 254 7.23 15.34 -14.21
C ALA A 254 8.52 15.01 -14.98
N TRP A 255 8.40 14.69 -16.27
CA TRP A 255 9.56 14.44 -17.13
C TRP A 255 10.37 15.71 -17.37
N HIS A 256 9.70 16.81 -17.70
CA HIS A 256 10.35 18.12 -17.94
C HIS A 256 10.93 18.70 -16.65
N GLN A 257 10.29 18.49 -15.50
CA GLN A 257 10.84 18.87 -14.19
C GLN A 257 12.18 18.17 -13.94
N LYS A 258 12.20 16.87 -14.16
CA LYS A 258 13.38 16.03 -13.91
C LYS A 258 14.52 16.30 -14.89
N HIS A 259 14.23 16.49 -16.17
CA HIS A 259 15.24 16.54 -17.25
C HIS A 259 15.62 17.96 -17.68
N GLU A 260 14.69 18.91 -17.57
CA GLU A 260 14.83 20.25 -18.12
C GLU A 260 14.63 21.36 -17.09
N ASN A 261 14.36 21.02 -15.83
CA ASN A 261 14.02 21.99 -14.78
C ASN A 261 12.89 22.94 -15.21
N SER A 262 11.86 22.42 -15.84
CA SER A 262 10.79 23.14 -16.51
C SER A 262 9.40 22.64 -16.10
N TRP A 263 8.39 23.48 -16.29
CA TRP A 263 6.98 23.17 -16.07
C TRP A 263 6.23 22.84 -17.37
N ASN A 264 6.94 22.60 -18.49
CA ASN A 264 6.31 22.17 -19.72
C ASN A 264 5.56 20.85 -19.53
N HIS A 265 4.48 20.66 -20.29
CA HIS A 265 3.67 19.46 -20.18
C HIS A 265 4.35 18.28 -20.89
N ASP A 266 4.30 17.13 -20.26
CA ASP A 266 4.82 15.87 -20.78
C ASP A 266 3.91 15.32 -21.89
N THR A 267 4.52 14.64 -22.87
CA THR A 267 3.78 13.80 -23.80
C THR A 267 3.30 12.52 -23.09
N ALA A 268 2.44 11.74 -23.77
CA ALA A 268 1.99 10.45 -23.25
C ALA A 268 3.15 9.46 -23.04
N GLU A 269 4.14 9.50 -23.94
CA GLU A 269 5.36 8.67 -23.85
C GLU A 269 6.21 9.07 -22.66
N GLN A 270 6.46 10.37 -22.48
CA GLN A 270 7.21 10.92 -21.33
C GLN A 270 6.52 10.59 -20.01
N PHE A 271 5.19 10.75 -19.94
CA PHE A 271 4.42 10.31 -18.78
C PHE A 271 4.59 8.81 -18.50
N GLY A 272 4.53 7.98 -19.57
CA GLY A 272 4.72 6.54 -19.46
C GLY A 272 6.10 6.16 -18.92
N GLU A 273 7.16 6.82 -19.38
CA GLU A 273 8.54 6.66 -18.89
C GLU A 273 8.64 6.99 -17.39
N MET A 274 8.04 8.12 -16.99
CA MET A 274 8.08 8.53 -15.59
C MET A 274 7.26 7.58 -14.69
N LEU A 275 6.13 7.09 -15.16
CA LEU A 275 5.32 6.13 -14.41
C LEU A 275 6.06 4.79 -14.20
N GLU A 276 6.81 4.33 -15.21
CA GLU A 276 7.69 3.17 -15.09
C GLU A 276 8.82 3.43 -14.08
N LEU A 277 9.43 4.62 -14.13
CA LEU A 277 10.52 5.03 -13.24
C LEU A 277 10.14 4.97 -11.77
N VAL A 278 8.96 5.46 -11.39
CA VAL A 278 8.49 5.55 -9.99
C VAL A 278 7.81 4.27 -9.49
N ASN A 279 7.66 3.26 -10.33
CA ASN A 279 7.16 1.94 -9.92
C ASN A 279 8.20 0.83 -10.21
N PRO A 280 9.44 0.94 -9.64
CA PRO A 280 10.52 0.01 -9.93
C PRO A 280 10.27 -1.38 -9.34
N ASN A 281 10.92 -2.43 -9.87
CA ASN A 281 10.97 -3.72 -9.18
C ASN A 281 11.74 -3.58 -7.84
N PRO A 282 11.31 -4.28 -6.78
CA PRO A 282 10.29 -5.32 -6.71
C PRO A 282 8.87 -4.82 -6.33
N ILE A 283 8.59 -3.51 -6.46
CA ILE A 283 7.21 -3.00 -6.41
C ILE A 283 6.41 -3.73 -7.48
N SER A 284 5.25 -4.26 -7.12
CA SER A 284 4.50 -5.17 -7.96
C SER A 284 3.17 -4.62 -8.48
N GLY A 285 2.76 -3.43 -8.03
CA GLY A 285 1.61 -2.68 -8.56
C GLY A 285 1.98 -1.23 -8.87
N ILE A 286 1.18 -0.56 -9.67
CA ILE A 286 1.30 0.86 -10.00
C ILE A 286 0.33 1.62 -9.10
N SER A 287 0.85 2.56 -8.31
CA SER A 287 0.02 3.45 -7.48
C SER A 287 -0.26 4.77 -8.20
N MET A 288 -1.47 5.26 -8.05
CA MET A 288 -1.90 6.59 -8.49
C MET A 288 -3.03 7.11 -7.61
N HIS A 289 -3.25 8.44 -7.59
CA HIS A 289 -4.41 9.09 -6.99
C HIS A 289 -5.14 9.90 -8.06
N LEU A 290 -6.46 9.80 -8.14
CA LEU A 290 -7.26 10.41 -9.21
C LEU A 290 -8.22 11.45 -8.62
N TYR A 291 -7.86 12.71 -8.69
CA TYR A 291 -8.69 13.81 -8.20
C TYR A 291 -9.16 14.74 -9.32
N ASN A 292 -8.43 14.82 -10.43
CA ASN A 292 -8.74 15.73 -11.51
C ASN A 292 -9.29 14.99 -12.73
N SER A 293 -10.36 15.50 -13.31
CA SER A 293 -10.89 14.98 -14.57
C SER A 293 -9.95 15.19 -15.74
N GLU A 294 -9.04 16.15 -15.63
CA GLU A 294 -7.99 16.41 -16.63
C GLU A 294 -6.97 15.26 -16.70
N ASP A 295 -6.90 14.43 -15.66
CA ASP A 295 -6.05 13.23 -15.65
C ASP A 295 -6.69 12.02 -16.34
N GLU A 296 -7.98 12.04 -16.65
CA GLU A 296 -8.66 10.93 -17.31
C GLU A 296 -8.00 10.51 -18.66
N PRO A 297 -7.59 11.44 -19.55
CA PRO A 297 -6.90 11.05 -20.78
C PRO A 297 -5.59 10.30 -20.54
N ARG A 298 -4.92 10.60 -19.42
CA ARG A 298 -3.65 9.95 -19.04
C ARG A 298 -3.85 8.54 -18.46
N LEU A 299 -5.10 8.18 -18.06
CA LEU A 299 -5.41 6.81 -17.61
C LEU A 299 -5.18 5.78 -18.72
N ASN A 300 -5.42 6.11 -20.00
CA ASN A 300 -5.13 5.21 -21.11
C ASN A 300 -3.64 4.88 -21.21
N ALA A 301 -2.78 5.90 -21.06
CA ALA A 301 -1.33 5.70 -21.03
C ALA A 301 -0.91 4.88 -19.80
N ALA A 302 -1.50 5.14 -18.63
CA ALA A 302 -1.24 4.38 -17.42
C ALA A 302 -1.64 2.90 -17.58
N VAL A 303 -2.78 2.60 -18.18
CA VAL A 303 -3.22 1.23 -18.48
C VAL A 303 -2.24 0.55 -19.43
N ALA A 304 -1.77 1.24 -20.47
CA ALA A 304 -0.77 0.71 -21.39
C ALA A 304 0.54 0.34 -20.68
N VAL A 305 1.04 1.22 -19.79
CA VAL A 305 2.23 0.94 -18.95
C VAL A 305 1.97 -0.23 -17.99
N SER A 306 0.80 -0.29 -17.37
CA SER A 306 0.39 -1.38 -16.49
C SER A 306 0.47 -2.73 -17.18
N LEU A 307 -0.08 -2.83 -18.39
CA LEU A 307 -0.03 -4.04 -19.22
C LEU A 307 1.41 -4.39 -19.66
N LYS A 308 2.19 -3.38 -20.09
CA LYS A 308 3.61 -3.55 -20.49
C LYS A 308 4.42 -4.15 -19.33
N LEU A 309 4.23 -3.66 -18.11
CA LEU A 309 4.98 -4.08 -16.93
C LEU A 309 4.39 -5.30 -16.22
N ASN A 310 3.20 -5.72 -16.61
CA ASN A 310 2.36 -6.69 -15.89
C ASN A 310 2.19 -6.32 -14.40
N LYS A 311 1.93 -5.04 -14.12
CA LYS A 311 1.69 -4.50 -12.79
C LYS A 311 0.29 -3.91 -12.70
N PRO A 312 -0.62 -4.44 -11.88
CA PRO A 312 -1.96 -3.90 -11.73
C PRO A 312 -1.94 -2.47 -11.16
N ILE A 313 -2.91 -1.67 -11.57
CA ILE A 313 -3.09 -0.33 -11.05
C ILE A 313 -3.88 -0.38 -9.73
N PHE A 314 -3.40 0.33 -8.73
CA PHE A 314 -4.10 0.69 -7.51
C PHE A 314 -4.29 2.21 -7.45
N LEU A 315 -5.54 2.66 -7.59
CA LEU A 315 -5.89 4.05 -7.33
C LEU A 315 -6.10 4.23 -5.83
N GLY A 316 -5.03 4.60 -5.11
CA GLY A 316 -5.00 4.72 -3.65
C GLY A 316 -5.97 5.77 -3.13
N GLU A 317 -6.27 6.79 -3.93
CA GLU A 317 -7.23 7.83 -3.58
C GLU A 317 -8.01 8.31 -4.81
N PHE A 318 -9.31 8.57 -4.64
CA PHE A 318 -10.14 9.35 -5.53
C PHE A 318 -11.25 10.04 -4.72
N GLY A 319 -11.78 11.13 -5.21
CA GLY A 319 -12.87 11.84 -4.52
C GLY A 319 -13.03 13.28 -4.97
N ALA A 320 -14.00 13.95 -4.35
CA ALA A 320 -14.26 15.37 -4.57
C ALA A 320 -14.63 16.05 -3.25
N PRO A 321 -14.11 17.25 -2.94
CA PRO A 321 -14.40 17.96 -1.71
C PRO A 321 -15.80 18.62 -1.74
N GLY A 322 -16.40 18.84 -0.55
CA GLY A 322 -17.64 19.59 -0.41
C GLY A 322 -18.90 18.83 -0.81
N ASP A 323 -20.05 19.45 -0.58
CA ASP A 323 -21.38 18.84 -0.73
C ASP A 323 -22.17 19.40 -1.92
N ALA A 324 -21.57 20.29 -2.73
CA ALA A 324 -22.22 20.85 -3.92
C ALA A 324 -22.52 19.76 -4.96
N LEU A 325 -23.63 19.92 -5.70
CA LEU A 325 -24.03 18.98 -6.76
C LEU A 325 -22.93 18.74 -7.80
N GLU A 326 -22.16 19.77 -8.12
CA GLU A 326 -21.00 19.67 -9.03
C GLU A 326 -19.94 18.69 -8.49
N GLN A 327 -19.64 18.75 -7.19
CA GLN A 327 -18.69 17.85 -6.56
C GLN A 327 -19.22 16.40 -6.52
N ALA A 328 -20.52 16.24 -6.29
CA ALA A 328 -21.17 14.94 -6.38
C ALA A 328 -21.09 14.37 -7.81
N ALA A 329 -21.33 15.20 -8.82
CA ALA A 329 -21.17 14.80 -10.23
C ALA A 329 -19.73 14.42 -10.56
N LYS A 330 -18.75 15.19 -10.07
CA LYS A 330 -17.33 14.89 -10.22
C LYS A 330 -16.96 13.54 -9.60
N CYS A 331 -17.40 13.25 -8.38
CA CYS A 331 -17.13 11.97 -7.72
C CYS A 331 -17.68 10.79 -8.53
N ARG A 332 -18.92 10.90 -9.03
CA ARG A 332 -19.55 9.87 -9.88
C ARG A 332 -18.78 9.66 -11.19
N ARG A 333 -18.33 10.74 -11.82
CA ARG A 333 -17.53 10.69 -13.05
C ARG A 333 -16.21 9.98 -12.84
N LEU A 334 -15.48 10.32 -11.75
CA LEU A 334 -14.21 9.66 -11.41
C LEU A 334 -14.41 8.16 -11.18
N LEU A 335 -15.44 7.77 -10.42
CA LEU A 335 -15.77 6.36 -10.22
C LEU A 335 -16.12 5.66 -11.55
N LYS A 336 -16.90 6.33 -12.42
CA LYS A 336 -17.19 5.78 -13.75
C LYS A 336 -15.92 5.55 -14.57
N ALA A 337 -14.99 6.51 -14.60
CA ALA A 337 -13.71 6.36 -15.28
C ALA A 337 -12.91 5.16 -14.74
N ILE A 338 -12.86 4.97 -13.40
CA ILE A 338 -12.22 3.82 -12.75
C ILE A 338 -12.82 2.49 -13.26
N VAL A 339 -14.15 2.42 -13.32
CA VAL A 339 -14.86 1.21 -13.77
C VAL A 339 -14.64 0.94 -15.26
N ASP A 340 -14.77 1.97 -16.10
CA ASP A 340 -14.65 1.88 -17.57
C ASP A 340 -13.24 1.47 -18.00
N HIS A 341 -12.20 2.02 -17.37
CA HIS A 341 -10.79 1.64 -17.60
C HIS A 341 -10.41 0.31 -16.95
N LYS A 342 -11.37 -0.39 -16.34
CA LYS A 342 -11.18 -1.69 -15.69
C LYS A 342 -10.09 -1.67 -14.61
N ILE A 343 -9.87 -0.52 -13.96
CA ILE A 343 -8.91 -0.42 -12.86
C ILE A 343 -9.28 -1.46 -11.79
N PRO A 344 -8.35 -2.34 -11.39
CA PRO A 344 -8.71 -3.43 -10.49
C PRO A 344 -9.01 -2.99 -9.07
N LEU A 345 -8.30 -2.00 -8.55
CA LEU A 345 -8.43 -1.53 -7.17
C LEU A 345 -8.47 -0.02 -7.10
N ALA A 346 -9.42 0.53 -6.34
CA ALA A 346 -9.47 1.95 -6.03
C ALA A 346 -9.99 2.18 -4.60
N ALA A 347 -9.63 3.29 -3.97
CA ALA A 347 -10.09 3.65 -2.63
C ALA A 347 -10.58 5.10 -2.59
N LEU A 348 -11.82 5.32 -2.12
CA LEU A 348 -12.36 6.66 -1.92
C LEU A 348 -11.60 7.39 -0.80
N TRP A 349 -11.29 8.65 -0.96
CA TRP A 349 -10.85 9.55 0.10
C TRP A 349 -12.05 10.29 0.67
N VAL A 350 -12.42 10.22 1.98
CA VAL A 350 -11.90 9.47 3.09
C VAL A 350 -13.03 9.15 4.10
N PHE A 351 -12.99 8.02 4.80
CA PHE A 351 -13.97 7.62 5.82
C PHE A 351 -13.61 8.21 7.18
N ASP A 352 -14.59 8.86 7.84
CA ASP A 352 -14.58 9.35 9.24
C ASP A 352 -13.29 10.09 9.64
N TYR A 353 -12.82 11.03 8.81
CA TYR A 353 -11.63 11.82 9.09
C TYR A 353 -11.97 13.28 9.45
N LYS A 354 -11.96 13.58 10.73
CA LYS A 354 -12.42 14.86 11.28
C LYS A 354 -11.64 16.10 10.83
N ASN A 355 -10.37 15.91 10.43
CA ASN A 355 -9.48 17.02 10.02
C ASN A 355 -9.69 17.46 8.56
N GLN A 356 -10.43 16.68 7.77
CA GLN A 356 -10.79 17.01 6.39
C GLN A 356 -12.31 16.87 6.19
N LYS A 357 -13.06 17.72 6.83
CA LYS A 357 -14.53 17.69 6.84
C LYS A 357 -15.14 17.67 5.44
N ASP A 358 -14.51 18.39 4.49
CA ASP A 358 -15.00 18.47 3.11
C ASP A 358 -14.86 17.15 2.33
N TYR A 359 -13.99 16.25 2.78
CA TYR A 359 -13.85 14.90 2.21
C TYR A 359 -14.43 13.81 3.09
N SER A 360 -14.59 14.07 4.39
CA SER A 360 -14.99 13.05 5.35
C SER A 360 -16.38 12.50 5.08
N VAL A 361 -16.48 11.18 4.95
CA VAL A 361 -17.72 10.44 4.76
C VAL A 361 -18.00 9.59 5.98
N THR A 362 -19.20 9.69 6.55
CA THR A 362 -19.70 8.79 7.59
C THR A 362 -21.09 8.26 7.19
N ALA A 363 -21.60 7.28 7.92
CA ALA A 363 -22.92 6.71 7.61
C ALA A 363 -24.09 7.69 7.81
N ASP A 364 -23.86 8.75 8.56
CA ASP A 364 -24.87 9.69 9.06
C ASP A 364 -24.67 11.15 8.62
N ASN A 365 -23.61 11.44 7.84
CA ASN A 365 -23.42 12.79 7.31
C ASN A 365 -23.99 12.97 5.90
N ALA A 366 -24.03 14.21 5.41
CA ALA A 366 -24.56 14.56 4.09
C ALA A 366 -23.85 13.82 2.93
N ARG A 367 -22.69 13.23 3.18
CA ARG A 367 -21.87 12.51 2.19
C ARG A 367 -22.06 10.99 2.23
N ALA A 368 -22.93 10.46 3.10
CA ALA A 368 -23.21 9.02 3.26
C ALA A 368 -23.55 8.31 1.92
N TRP A 369 -24.14 9.04 0.97
CA TRP A 369 -24.44 8.54 -0.38
C TRP A 369 -23.22 8.00 -1.12
N GLN A 370 -22.00 8.42 -0.78
CA GLN A 370 -20.76 7.92 -1.39
C GLN A 370 -20.46 6.47 -0.97
N LEU A 371 -20.85 6.08 0.26
CA LEU A 371 -20.74 4.68 0.69
C LEU A 371 -21.70 3.80 -0.12
N ASP A 372 -22.91 4.28 -0.38
CA ASP A 372 -23.90 3.56 -1.19
C ASP A 372 -23.44 3.46 -2.65
N LEU A 373 -22.87 4.53 -3.19
CA LEU A 373 -22.29 4.56 -4.54
C LEU A 373 -21.19 3.50 -4.71
N ILE A 374 -20.26 3.38 -3.74
CA ILE A 374 -19.21 2.36 -3.77
C ILE A 374 -19.81 0.96 -3.60
N SER A 375 -20.79 0.80 -2.70
CA SER A 375 -21.47 -0.46 -2.47
C SER A 375 -22.11 -1.00 -3.76
N GLU A 376 -22.82 -0.13 -4.49
CA GLU A 376 -23.44 -0.47 -5.77
C GLU A 376 -22.38 -0.83 -6.83
N ALA A 377 -21.30 -0.05 -6.93
CA ALA A 377 -20.22 -0.36 -7.85
C ALA A 377 -19.61 -1.74 -7.57
N ASN A 378 -19.36 -2.09 -6.30
CA ASN A 378 -18.83 -3.40 -5.93
C ASN A 378 -19.79 -4.54 -6.29
N LYS A 379 -21.11 -4.40 -6.08
CA LYS A 379 -22.09 -5.40 -6.50
C LYS A 379 -22.01 -5.66 -8.01
N ASN A 380 -21.94 -4.59 -8.82
CA ASN A 380 -21.85 -4.70 -10.27
C ASN A 380 -20.54 -5.35 -10.74
N LEU A 381 -19.40 -5.04 -10.08
CA LEU A 381 -18.11 -5.68 -10.37
C LEU A 381 -18.14 -7.19 -10.11
N HIS A 382 -18.83 -7.64 -9.07
CA HIS A 382 -18.92 -9.07 -8.74
C HIS A 382 -19.92 -9.83 -9.63
N GLN A 383 -21.00 -9.19 -10.09
CA GLN A 383 -21.97 -9.81 -11.02
C GLN A 383 -21.35 -10.03 -12.42
N SER A 384 -20.52 -9.11 -12.89
CA SER A 384 -19.87 -9.24 -14.20
C SER A 384 -18.81 -10.35 -14.27
N THR A 385 -18.34 -10.85 -13.13
CA THR A 385 -17.42 -12.00 -13.05
C THR A 385 -18.12 -13.36 -13.03
N HIS A 386 -19.45 -13.40 -12.89
CA HIS A 386 -20.28 -14.59 -12.99
C HIS A 386 -21.38 -14.35 -14.05
N PRO A 387 -21.10 -14.52 -15.36
CA PRO A 387 -22.17 -14.53 -16.34
C PRO A 387 -23.18 -15.60 -15.91
N ALA A 388 -24.45 -15.20 -15.79
CA ALA A 388 -25.53 -16.09 -15.46
C ALA A 388 -25.38 -17.37 -16.31
N SER A 389 -25.30 -18.54 -15.66
CA SER A 389 -25.37 -19.81 -16.34
C SER A 389 -26.61 -19.78 -17.22
N SER A 390 -26.41 -19.81 -18.53
CA SER A 390 -27.51 -19.90 -19.50
C SER A 390 -28.43 -21.06 -19.07
N PHE A 391 -29.62 -20.72 -18.63
CA PHE A 391 -30.69 -21.71 -18.55
C PHE A 391 -30.83 -22.35 -19.91
N LYS A 392 -30.36 -23.57 -20.07
CA LYS A 392 -30.75 -24.44 -21.16
C LYS A 392 -32.15 -24.91 -20.85
N ASN A 393 -33.11 -24.40 -21.63
CA ASN A 393 -34.41 -25.08 -21.79
C ASN A 393 -34.22 -26.38 -22.54
#